data_8249013bec146ebe5ddd079dab182caf
#
_entry.id   8249013bec146ebe5ddd079dab182caf
#
_cell.length_a   1.000
_cell.length_b   1.000
_cell.length_c   1.000
_cell.angle_alpha   90.00
_cell.angle_beta   90.00
_cell.angle_gamma   90.00
#
_symmetry.space_group_name_H-M   'P 1'
#
loop_
_entity.id
_entity.type
_entity.pdbx_description
1 polymer ?
#
loop_
_entity_poly.entity_id
_entity_poly.type
_entity_poly.pdbx_seq_one_letter_code
_entity_poly.pdbx_strand_id
1 'polypeptide(L)'
;GGRALLYYLIPYCAMSVGSFAVVAARERELNRPVTVENLAGFGWERPLLGGGMTVFMLGFAGFPLTGGFVGKFYLFAAAYDRGWIWLIIVGVVATAVSLYYYLGVIRAMYFRPSEELQLAPVAGGSPPRELVLQTAVTAAIAVTVGSFFAVQPLIDAARHATEFLFL
;
A
#
# COMPACT_ATOMS: atom_id res chain seq x y z
N GLY A 1 -1.83 11.15 -20.53
CA GLY A 1 -2.66 10.57 -19.45
C GLY A 1 -2.45 9.07 -19.28
N GLY A 2 -2.55 8.27 -20.36
CA GLY A 2 -2.47 6.80 -20.27
C GLY A 2 -1.19 6.26 -19.64
N ARG A 3 -0.05 6.82 -19.95
CA ARG A 3 1.26 6.44 -19.38
C ARG A 3 1.32 6.66 -17.86
N ALA A 4 0.81 7.80 -17.40
CA ALA A 4 0.75 8.10 -15.98
C ALA A 4 -0.15 7.11 -15.21
N LEU A 5 -1.27 6.71 -15.85
CA LEU A 5 -2.19 5.73 -15.28
C LEU A 5 -1.54 4.35 -15.19
N LEU A 6 -0.91 3.87 -16.26
CA LEU A 6 -0.23 2.56 -16.28
C LEU A 6 0.91 2.50 -15.27
N TYR A 7 1.71 3.56 -15.17
CA TYR A 7 2.74 3.64 -14.13
C TYR A 7 2.13 3.55 -12.73
N TYR A 8 1.05 4.31 -12.45
CA TYR A 8 0.42 4.32 -11.14
C TYR A 8 -0.18 2.97 -10.74
N LEU A 9 -0.72 2.22 -11.72
CA LEU A 9 -1.31 0.90 -11.45
C LEU A 9 -0.31 -0.11 -10.90
N ILE A 10 0.97 -0.05 -11.28
CA ILE A 10 2.00 -0.99 -10.82
C ILE A 10 2.17 -0.93 -9.29
N PRO A 11 2.59 0.20 -8.70
CA PRO A 11 2.72 0.29 -7.25
C PRO A 11 1.36 0.15 -6.54
N TYR A 12 0.26 0.62 -7.15
CA TYR A 12 -1.06 0.49 -6.55
C TYR A 12 -1.50 -0.97 -6.39
N CYS A 13 -1.31 -1.80 -7.41
CA CYS A 13 -1.59 -3.23 -7.34
C CYS A 13 -0.69 -3.93 -6.30
N ALA A 14 0.61 -3.60 -6.27
CA ALA A 14 1.54 -4.16 -5.29
C ALA A 14 1.12 -3.80 -3.85
N MET A 15 0.81 -2.54 -3.58
CA MET A 15 0.34 -2.08 -2.26
C MET A 15 -0.97 -2.76 -1.87
N SER A 16 -1.91 -2.92 -2.80
CA SER A 16 -3.21 -3.56 -2.54
C SER A 16 -3.02 -5.04 -2.20
N VAL A 17 -2.31 -5.79 -3.03
CA VAL A 17 -2.03 -7.22 -2.79
C VAL A 17 -1.24 -7.40 -1.49
N GLY A 18 -0.22 -6.57 -1.24
CA GLY A 18 0.57 -6.60 -0.02
C GLY A 18 -0.27 -6.33 1.23
N SER A 19 -1.14 -5.33 1.21
CA SER A 19 -2.02 -5.01 2.33
C SER A 19 -2.99 -6.14 2.64
N PHE A 20 -3.62 -6.72 1.62
CA PHE A 20 -4.50 -7.88 1.82
C PHE A 20 -3.76 -9.13 2.28
N ALA A 21 -2.51 -9.34 1.85
CA ALA A 21 -1.68 -10.42 2.35
C ALA A 21 -1.38 -10.27 3.86
N VAL A 22 -1.13 -9.04 4.33
CA VAL A 22 -0.95 -8.75 5.77
C VAL A 22 -2.24 -9.01 6.53
N VAL A 23 -3.39 -8.54 6.03
CA VAL A 23 -4.69 -8.81 6.65
C VAL A 23 -4.96 -10.30 6.72
N ALA A 24 -4.76 -11.04 5.63
CA ALA A 24 -4.95 -12.49 5.59
C ALA A 24 -4.01 -13.24 6.56
N ALA A 25 -2.77 -12.77 6.76
CA ALA A 25 -1.87 -13.34 7.75
C ALA A 25 -2.42 -13.14 9.17
N ARG A 26 -2.89 -11.92 9.48
CA ARG A 26 -3.46 -11.62 10.80
C ARG A 26 -4.76 -12.37 11.06
N GLU A 27 -5.64 -12.51 10.08
CA GLU A 27 -6.87 -13.31 10.20
C GLU A 27 -6.59 -14.77 10.54
N ARG A 28 -5.55 -15.34 9.94
CA ARG A 28 -5.13 -16.73 10.23
C ARG A 28 -4.57 -16.86 11.64
N GLU A 29 -3.81 -15.87 12.12
CA GLU A 29 -3.28 -15.84 13.48
C GLU A 29 -4.40 -15.76 14.52
N LEU A 30 -5.41 -14.93 14.28
CA LEU A 30 -6.50 -14.70 15.21
C LEU A 30 -7.66 -15.70 15.07
N ASN A 31 -7.70 -16.46 13.96
CA ASN A 31 -8.82 -17.33 13.56
C ASN A 31 -10.18 -16.60 13.58
N ARG A 32 -10.18 -15.32 13.20
CA ARG A 32 -11.35 -14.44 13.12
C ARG A 32 -11.10 -13.28 12.15
N PRO A 33 -12.16 -12.62 11.62
CA PRO A 33 -12.03 -11.45 10.77
C PRO A 33 -11.24 -10.33 11.45
N VAL A 34 -10.36 -9.66 10.68
CA VAL A 34 -9.57 -8.54 11.16
C VAL A 34 -10.38 -7.25 11.12
N THR A 35 -10.38 -6.54 12.25
CA THR A 35 -10.85 -5.16 12.37
C THR A 35 -9.66 -4.26 12.69
N VAL A 36 -9.86 -2.94 12.60
CA VAL A 36 -8.80 -1.98 12.97
C VAL A 36 -8.37 -2.14 14.44
N GLU A 37 -9.31 -2.54 15.31
CA GLU A 37 -9.03 -2.81 16.72
C GLU A 37 -8.15 -4.06 16.90
N ASN A 38 -8.39 -5.11 16.11
CA ASN A 38 -7.61 -6.36 16.15
C ASN A 38 -6.18 -6.22 15.63
N LEU A 39 -5.84 -5.07 15.06
CA LEU A 39 -4.47 -4.72 14.68
C LEU A 39 -3.65 -4.12 15.82
N ALA A 40 -4.26 -3.91 17.02
CA ALA A 40 -3.55 -3.38 18.17
C ALA A 40 -2.30 -4.20 18.49
N GLY A 41 -1.15 -3.52 18.63
CA GLY A 41 0.15 -4.14 18.92
C GLY A 41 0.80 -4.91 17.76
N PHE A 42 0.08 -5.17 16.68
CA PHE A 42 0.56 -6.01 15.57
C PHE A 42 1.88 -5.53 14.97
N GLY A 43 2.10 -4.22 14.89
CA GLY A 43 3.34 -3.65 14.37
C GLY A 43 4.59 -4.07 15.15
N TRP A 44 4.44 -4.27 16.45
CA TRP A 44 5.52 -4.73 17.34
C TRP A 44 5.61 -6.26 17.40
N GLU A 45 4.49 -6.96 17.37
CA GLU A 45 4.43 -8.43 17.39
C GLU A 45 5.02 -9.04 16.10
N ARG A 46 4.76 -8.42 14.96
CA ARG A 46 5.16 -8.90 13.62
C ARG A 46 5.80 -7.76 12.80
N PRO A 47 7.05 -7.40 13.08
CA PRO A 47 7.68 -6.20 12.52
C PRO A 47 7.78 -6.20 10.99
N LEU A 48 7.95 -7.35 10.34
CA LEU A 48 7.97 -7.43 8.88
C LEU A 48 6.59 -7.13 8.26
N LEU A 49 5.55 -7.77 8.80
CA LEU A 49 4.18 -7.59 8.30
C LEU A 49 3.63 -6.21 8.67
N GLY A 50 3.85 -5.77 9.91
CA GLY A 50 3.46 -4.44 10.37
C GLY A 50 4.20 -3.33 9.66
N GLY A 51 5.52 -3.48 9.45
CA GLY A 51 6.32 -2.56 8.65
C GLY A 51 5.87 -2.51 7.18
N GLY A 52 5.58 -3.68 6.59
CA GLY A 52 5.00 -3.78 5.25
C GLY A 52 3.68 -3.03 5.13
N MET A 53 2.75 -3.28 6.06
CA MET A 53 1.47 -2.56 6.09
C MET A 53 1.67 -1.05 6.21
N THR A 54 2.63 -0.61 7.03
CA THR A 54 2.97 0.82 7.17
C THR A 54 3.45 1.41 5.84
N VAL A 55 4.36 0.72 5.13
CA VAL A 55 4.84 1.15 3.81
C VAL A 55 3.69 1.26 2.82
N PHE A 56 2.75 0.30 2.81
CA PHE A 56 1.60 0.33 1.91
C PHE A 56 0.63 1.47 2.25
N MET A 57 0.31 1.68 3.52
CA MET A 57 -0.55 2.78 3.96
C MET A 57 0.05 4.15 3.62
N LEU A 58 1.35 4.34 3.85
CA LEU A 58 2.07 5.55 3.44
C LEU A 58 2.12 5.70 1.92
N GLY A 59 2.29 4.60 1.18
CA GLY A 59 2.26 4.60 -0.28
C GLY A 59 0.89 4.99 -0.84
N PHE A 60 -0.21 4.48 -0.29
CA PHE A 60 -1.57 4.91 -0.63
C PHE A 60 -1.82 6.38 -0.29
N ALA A 61 -1.28 6.86 0.82
CA ALA A 61 -1.32 8.28 1.17
C ALA A 61 -0.52 9.16 0.18
N GLY A 62 0.41 8.58 -0.56
CA GLY A 62 1.31 9.30 -1.46
C GLY A 62 2.49 9.92 -0.71
N PHE A 63 3.06 9.19 0.23
CA PHE A 63 4.25 9.62 0.95
C PHE A 63 5.50 9.57 0.04
N PRO A 64 6.41 10.56 0.12
CA PRO A 64 7.68 10.52 -0.62
C PRO A 64 8.42 9.19 -0.40
N LEU A 65 9.22 8.77 -1.38
CA LEU A 65 9.96 7.50 -1.44
C LEU A 65 9.09 6.27 -1.78
N THR A 66 7.81 6.48 -2.15
CA THR A 66 6.95 5.41 -2.63
C THR A 66 6.52 5.64 -4.08
N GLY A 67 6.30 4.57 -4.83
CA GLY A 67 5.76 4.66 -6.19
C GLY A 67 4.36 5.30 -6.23
N GLY A 68 3.60 5.21 -5.15
CA GLY A 68 2.31 5.87 -5.00
C GLY A 68 2.39 7.40 -5.07
N PHE A 69 3.42 7.99 -4.49
CA PHE A 69 3.71 9.43 -4.60
C PHE A 69 3.98 9.83 -6.04
N VAL A 70 4.94 9.16 -6.67
CA VAL A 70 5.33 9.45 -8.06
C VAL A 70 4.15 9.29 -9.02
N GLY A 71 3.39 8.20 -8.86
CA GLY A 71 2.23 7.95 -9.70
C GLY A 71 1.16 9.02 -9.59
N LYS A 72 0.83 9.46 -8.37
CA LYS A 72 -0.10 10.57 -8.15
C LYS A 72 0.42 11.88 -8.74
N PHE A 73 1.71 12.16 -8.57
CA PHE A 73 2.33 13.34 -9.14
C PHE A 73 2.18 13.39 -10.67
N TYR A 74 2.47 12.27 -11.36
CA TYR A 74 2.29 12.19 -12.82
C TYR A 74 0.83 12.26 -13.25
N LEU A 75 -0.11 11.71 -12.47
CA LEU A 75 -1.54 11.84 -12.75
C LEU A 75 -2.02 13.29 -12.64
N PHE A 76 -1.59 14.01 -11.60
CA PHE A 76 -1.93 15.40 -11.42
C PHE A 76 -1.29 16.30 -12.47
N ALA A 77 -0.03 16.05 -12.84
CA ALA A 77 0.63 16.74 -13.95
C ALA A 77 -0.13 16.53 -15.27
N ALA A 78 -0.53 15.29 -15.57
CA ALA A 78 -1.30 15.00 -16.78
C ALA A 78 -2.71 15.64 -16.78
N ALA A 79 -3.33 15.84 -15.63
CA ALA A 79 -4.58 16.57 -15.50
C ALA A 79 -4.36 18.08 -15.67
N TYR A 80 -3.26 18.62 -15.14
CA TYR A 80 -2.87 20.01 -15.28
C TYR A 80 -2.65 20.39 -16.75
N ASP A 81 -1.91 19.57 -17.51
CA ASP A 81 -1.63 19.76 -18.93
C ASP A 81 -2.91 19.81 -19.80
N ARG A 82 -4.01 19.24 -19.30
CA ARG A 82 -5.34 19.25 -19.94
C ARG A 82 -6.24 20.38 -19.43
N GLY A 83 -5.77 21.22 -18.52
CA GLY A 83 -6.55 22.29 -17.91
C GLY A 83 -7.61 21.82 -16.90
N TRP A 84 -7.54 20.56 -16.42
CA TRP A 84 -8.51 19.97 -15.49
C TRP A 84 -8.14 20.26 -14.02
N ILE A 85 -7.98 21.54 -13.70
CA ILE A 85 -7.58 21.99 -12.35
C ILE A 85 -8.56 21.54 -11.28
N TRP A 86 -9.86 21.55 -11.58
CA TRP A 86 -10.88 21.07 -10.65
C TRP A 86 -10.66 19.62 -10.23
N LEU A 87 -10.21 18.75 -11.16
CA LEU A 87 -9.94 17.35 -10.88
C LEU A 87 -8.74 17.19 -9.95
N ILE A 88 -7.72 18.04 -10.09
CA ILE A 88 -6.56 18.07 -9.18
C ILE A 88 -7.02 18.44 -7.78
N ILE A 89 -7.84 19.48 -7.65
CA ILE A 89 -8.37 19.93 -6.34
C ILE A 89 -9.14 18.78 -5.67
N VAL A 90 -10.06 18.15 -6.40
CA VAL A 90 -10.81 16.99 -5.87
C VAL A 90 -9.87 15.85 -5.47
N GLY A 91 -8.87 15.53 -6.29
CA GLY A 91 -7.89 14.48 -6.01
C GLY A 91 -7.03 14.78 -4.78
N VAL A 92 -6.61 16.02 -4.59
CA VAL A 92 -5.84 16.45 -3.40
C VAL A 92 -6.72 16.35 -2.14
N VAL A 93 -7.96 16.84 -2.18
CA VAL A 93 -8.90 16.74 -1.06
C VAL A 93 -9.17 15.27 -0.71
N ALA A 94 -9.46 14.42 -1.71
CA ALA A 94 -9.67 12.99 -1.51
C ALA A 94 -8.44 12.31 -0.90
N THR A 95 -7.23 12.70 -1.33
CA THR A 95 -5.98 12.18 -0.74
C THR A 95 -5.82 12.62 0.71
N ALA A 96 -6.14 13.86 1.05
CA ALA A 96 -6.09 14.37 2.42
C ALA A 96 -7.07 13.63 3.34
N VAL A 97 -8.30 13.37 2.87
CA VAL A 97 -9.29 12.57 3.61
C VAL A 97 -8.80 11.13 3.81
N SER A 98 -8.26 10.52 2.75
CA SER A 98 -7.74 9.15 2.81
C SER A 98 -6.55 9.00 3.77
N LEU A 99 -5.72 10.03 3.89
CA LEU A 99 -4.59 10.07 4.83
C LEU A 99 -5.05 9.81 6.27
N TYR A 100 -6.19 10.35 6.67
CA TYR A 100 -6.76 10.13 8.00
C TYR A 100 -7.00 8.63 8.28
N TYR A 101 -7.57 7.91 7.31
CA TYR A 101 -7.85 6.47 7.44
C TYR A 101 -6.55 5.65 7.44
N TYR A 102 -5.60 5.96 6.56
CA TYR A 102 -4.33 5.24 6.50
C TYR A 102 -3.49 5.42 7.75
N LEU A 103 -3.42 6.64 8.28
CA LEU A 103 -2.76 6.90 9.56
C LEU A 103 -3.51 6.25 10.74
N GLY A 104 -4.83 6.12 10.65
CA GLY A 104 -5.65 5.40 11.63
C GLY A 104 -5.23 3.94 11.79
N VAL A 105 -4.96 3.24 10.67
CA VAL A 105 -4.45 1.87 10.67
C VAL A 105 -3.06 1.80 11.32
N ILE A 106 -2.13 2.67 10.91
CA ILE A 106 -0.78 2.73 11.48
C ILE A 106 -0.85 2.99 12.98
N ARG A 107 -1.67 3.96 13.41
CA ARG A 107 -1.88 4.28 14.81
C ARG A 107 -2.41 3.08 15.61
N ALA A 108 -3.37 2.34 15.06
CA ALA A 108 -3.89 1.15 15.70
C ALA A 108 -2.79 0.10 15.92
N MET A 109 -1.93 -0.13 14.92
CA MET A 109 -0.88 -1.15 14.97
C MET A 109 0.24 -0.85 15.98
N TYR A 110 0.57 0.42 16.21
CA TYR A 110 1.74 0.80 17.00
C TYR A 110 1.44 1.50 18.32
N PHE A 111 0.27 2.15 18.45
CA PHE A 111 -0.05 3.00 19.60
C PHE A 111 -1.17 2.43 20.49
N ARG A 112 -1.77 1.30 20.11
CA ARG A 112 -2.72 0.61 20.95
C ARG A 112 -2.08 -0.67 21.50
N PRO A 113 -2.03 -0.89 22.81
CA PRO A 113 -1.50 -2.12 23.39
C PRO A 113 -2.42 -3.31 23.09
N SER A 114 -1.84 -4.44 22.71
CA SER A 114 -2.56 -5.69 22.45
C SER A 114 -3.19 -6.29 23.72
N GLU A 115 -2.65 -5.96 24.88
CA GLU A 115 -3.10 -6.46 26.18
C GLU A 115 -4.52 -5.99 26.53
N GLU A 116 -4.91 -4.78 26.13
CA GLU A 116 -6.27 -4.26 26.36
C GLU A 116 -7.36 -5.08 25.68
N LEU A 117 -7.03 -5.81 24.61
CA LEU A 117 -7.98 -6.54 23.78
C LEU A 117 -7.92 -8.05 23.99
N GLN A 118 -7.11 -8.55 24.96
CA GLN A 118 -6.87 -9.98 25.19
C GLN A 118 -6.54 -10.73 23.88
N LEU A 119 -5.81 -10.08 22.98
CA LEU A 119 -5.39 -10.63 21.70
C LEU A 119 -4.11 -11.45 21.87
N ALA A 120 -4.09 -12.39 22.82
CA ALA A 120 -2.98 -13.33 22.89
C ALA A 120 -2.88 -14.08 21.55
N PRO A 121 -1.69 -14.13 20.91
CA PRO A 121 -1.51 -14.98 19.76
C PRO A 121 -1.90 -16.40 20.13
N VAL A 122 -2.70 -17.05 19.31
CA VAL A 122 -2.99 -18.47 19.51
C VAL A 122 -1.65 -19.19 19.43
N ALA A 123 -1.20 -19.76 20.55
CA ALA A 123 0.03 -20.52 20.64
C ALA A 123 -0.11 -21.80 19.80
N GLY A 124 0.32 -21.72 18.57
CA GLY A 124 0.31 -22.82 17.62
C GLY A 124 1.19 -22.49 16.45
N GLY A 125 2.29 -23.22 16.31
CA GLY A 125 3.40 -22.99 15.42
C GLY A 125 3.03 -22.47 14.04
N SER A 126 3.86 -21.59 13.51
CA SER A 126 3.74 -20.96 12.19
C SER A 126 3.58 -22.01 11.10
N PRO A 127 2.43 -22.15 10.46
CA PRO A 127 2.29 -23.11 9.37
C PRO A 127 3.09 -22.65 8.15
N PRO A 128 3.56 -23.54 7.26
CA PRO A 128 4.33 -23.23 6.08
C PRO A 128 3.67 -22.20 5.13
N ARG A 129 2.39 -21.93 5.31
CA ARG A 129 1.64 -20.90 4.58
C ARG A 129 2.03 -19.46 4.94
N GLU A 130 2.64 -19.24 6.11
CA GLU A 130 3.13 -17.91 6.52
C GLU A 130 4.31 -17.45 5.66
N LEU A 131 5.15 -18.38 5.22
CA LEU A 131 6.26 -18.07 4.32
C LEU A 131 5.77 -17.46 2.99
N VAL A 132 4.71 -17.99 2.43
CA VAL A 132 4.11 -17.48 1.17
C VAL A 132 3.58 -16.06 1.33
N LEU A 133 2.92 -15.78 2.45
CA LEU A 133 2.41 -14.43 2.72
C LEU A 133 3.56 -13.45 3.00
N GLN A 134 4.58 -13.87 3.74
CA GLN A 134 5.76 -13.04 4.00
C GLN A 134 6.53 -12.73 2.71
N THR A 135 6.70 -13.71 1.82
CA THR A 135 7.33 -13.46 0.51
C THR A 135 6.49 -12.53 -0.36
N ALA A 136 5.17 -12.69 -0.37
CA ALA A 136 4.27 -11.79 -1.09
C ALA A 136 4.35 -10.34 -0.55
N VAL A 137 4.36 -10.17 0.76
CA VAL A 137 4.52 -8.85 1.41
C VAL A 137 5.88 -8.24 1.08
N THR A 138 6.96 -9.03 1.18
CA THR A 138 8.32 -8.56 0.86
C THR A 138 8.44 -8.15 -0.61
N ALA A 139 7.89 -8.94 -1.52
CA ALA A 139 7.85 -8.59 -2.95
C ALA A 139 7.04 -7.31 -3.19
N ALA A 140 5.89 -7.17 -2.54
CA ALA A 140 5.05 -5.97 -2.65
C ALA A 140 5.76 -4.71 -2.11
N ILE A 141 6.51 -4.82 -1.00
CA ILE A 141 7.35 -3.73 -0.48
C ILE A 141 8.41 -3.36 -1.51
N ALA A 142 9.12 -4.36 -2.06
CA ALA A 142 10.16 -4.14 -3.06
C ALA A 142 9.62 -3.42 -4.30
N VAL A 143 8.43 -3.78 -4.79
CA VAL A 143 7.77 -3.09 -5.91
C VAL A 143 7.33 -1.68 -5.50
N THR A 144 6.74 -1.51 -4.32
CA THR A 144 6.24 -0.20 -3.85
C THR A 144 7.37 0.83 -3.69
N VAL A 145 8.47 0.43 -3.08
CA VAL A 145 9.65 1.30 -2.88
C VAL A 145 10.50 1.34 -4.15
N GLY A 146 10.73 0.20 -4.79
CA GLY A 146 11.53 0.09 -6.01
C GLY A 146 10.97 0.91 -7.17
N SER A 147 9.65 1.01 -7.31
CA SER A 147 9.01 1.83 -8.35
C SER A 147 9.29 3.33 -8.18
N PHE A 148 9.61 3.81 -6.98
CA PHE A 148 10.09 5.17 -6.77
C PHE A 148 11.45 5.40 -7.43
N PHE A 149 12.37 4.44 -7.32
CA PHE A 149 13.71 4.55 -7.92
C PHE A 149 13.72 4.17 -9.40
N ALA A 150 12.82 3.31 -9.83
CA ALA A 150 12.70 2.81 -11.19
C ALA A 150 11.69 3.60 -12.05
N VAL A 151 11.54 4.90 -11.80
CA VAL A 151 10.56 5.76 -12.51
C VAL A 151 10.78 5.75 -14.01
N GLN A 152 12.02 5.97 -14.46
CA GLN A 152 12.35 6.07 -15.89
C GLN A 152 12.04 4.77 -16.65
N PRO A 153 12.59 3.59 -16.26
CA PRO A 153 12.33 2.36 -16.98
C PRO A 153 10.85 1.95 -16.96
N LEU A 154 10.12 2.25 -15.89
CA LEU A 154 8.68 1.95 -15.81
C LEU A 154 7.84 2.87 -16.69
N ILE A 155 8.20 4.14 -16.83
CA ILE A 155 7.54 5.07 -17.76
C ILE A 155 7.83 4.69 -19.21
N ASP A 156 9.06 4.27 -19.52
CA ASP A 156 9.41 3.81 -20.86
C ASP A 156 8.65 2.51 -21.23
N ALA A 157 8.55 1.57 -20.31
CA ALA A 157 7.72 0.38 -20.50
C ALA A 157 6.23 0.73 -20.69
N ALA A 158 5.70 1.67 -19.90
CA ALA A 158 4.33 2.16 -20.04
C ALA A 158 4.12 2.90 -21.36
N ARG A 159 5.15 3.55 -21.89
CA ARG A 159 5.14 4.20 -23.22
C ARG A 159 4.97 3.16 -24.32
N HIS A 160 5.79 2.13 -24.35
CA HIS A 160 5.67 1.05 -25.32
C HIS A 160 4.31 0.38 -25.27
N ALA A 161 3.80 0.08 -24.06
CA ALA A 161 2.47 -0.52 -23.89
C ALA A 161 1.35 0.38 -24.43
N THR A 162 1.42 1.71 -24.24
CA THR A 162 0.40 2.63 -24.80
C THR A 162 0.46 2.77 -26.30
N GLU A 163 1.63 2.65 -26.93
CA GLU A 163 1.78 2.65 -28.38
C GLU A 163 1.09 1.43 -29.03
N PHE A 164 1.11 0.28 -28.38
CA PHE A 164 0.40 -0.93 -28.84
C PHE A 164 -1.12 -0.89 -28.63
N LEU A 165 -1.61 -0.21 -27.60
CA LEU A 165 -3.04 -0.18 -27.25
C LEU A 165 -3.84 0.87 -28.03
N PHE A 166 -3.20 1.86 -28.65
CA PHE A 166 -3.86 2.98 -29.32
C PHE A 166 -3.46 3.08 -30.81
N LEU A 167 -2.90 2.01 -31.41
CA LEU A 167 -2.82 1.74 -32.82
C LEU A 167 -4.07 0.97 -33.26
#